data_3b79c1f5d412d509d4328c98581319b5
#
_entry.id   3b79c1f5d412d509d4328c98581319b5
#
_cell.length_a   1.000
_cell.length_b   1.000
_cell.length_c   1.000
_cell.angle_alpha   90.00
_cell.angle_beta   90.00
_cell.angle_gamma   90.00
#
_symmetry.space_group_name_H-M   'P 1'
#
loop_
_entity.id
_entity.type
_entity.pdbx_description
1 polymer ?
#
loop_
_entity_poly.entity_id
_entity_poly.type
_entity_poly.pdbx_seq_one_letter_code
_entity_poly.pdbx_strand_id
1 'polypeptide(L)'
;MPQSPLTHSVLLSITLLACALPASAQIDEPNINEKKTQITKIVQQISAQRIDSYVRKLVSFHTRHTMSETQSDTVGIGAARRWIKAELERCSAGQLDVQFDSYVEAGGRRISKPTEIVNVVATLKGKTDPGRYYVVSGHYDSRATDVMDATSFAPGANDDASGTAAVMEMACVMAQHRFDASIVFMAVAAEEQGLYGATHWAKQAREKNLNIAGMFTNDIIGSSRSEHGEIDNKSVRLFAEGIPAVKELPDATRNLIATGGESDSISRQLARHVKETGERYVPGFTVNIIHRRDRYLRGGDHIPFLEQGYAALRFTEPNEDFHHQHQNVRIENGVQLGDLPEFVDTDYTANVARVNAAALASLALAPAAPAQVQMNTSQLENDTSMRWNANTEADLAGYRIVWRDTTSSVWQGSVMVGNVLSYTVKGKSKDNYFFGVQAVDKDGNISVASYPMPEKK
;
A
#
# COMPACT_ATOMS: atom_id res chain seq x y z
N MET A 1 -0.78 56.14 -91.08
CA MET A 1 0.07 55.09 -90.51
C MET A 1 0.38 55.50 -89.06
N PRO A 2 -0.24 54.98 -88.06
CA PRO A 2 0.16 55.27 -86.70
C PRO A 2 1.01 54.11 -86.09
N GLN A 3 2.00 54.50 -85.41
CA GLN A 3 2.93 53.62 -84.63
C GLN A 3 2.28 53.10 -83.32
N SER A 4 2.47 51.84 -83.03
CA SER A 4 2.05 51.21 -81.77
C SER A 4 3.14 51.41 -80.64
N PRO A 5 2.76 51.60 -79.39
CA PRO A 5 3.76 51.70 -78.28
C PRO A 5 4.08 50.32 -77.72
N LEU A 6 5.36 50.12 -77.48
CA LEU A 6 5.91 49.00 -76.74
C LEU A 6 5.57 49.06 -75.21
N THR A 7 4.90 48.04 -74.71
CA THR A 7 4.67 47.85 -73.27
C THR A 7 5.81 47.02 -72.68
N HIS A 8 6.54 47.60 -71.75
CA HIS A 8 7.52 46.89 -70.91
C HIS A 8 6.82 46.20 -69.74
N SER A 9 6.80 44.88 -69.75
CA SER A 9 6.37 44.10 -68.57
C SER A 9 7.56 43.93 -67.57
N VAL A 10 7.39 44.47 -66.38
CA VAL A 10 8.30 44.26 -65.29
C VAL A 10 7.82 43.00 -64.54
N LEU A 11 8.62 41.90 -64.60
CA LEU A 11 8.39 40.70 -63.75
C LEU A 11 8.91 40.98 -62.37
N LEU A 12 8.02 41.08 -61.42
CA LEU A 12 8.35 41.15 -59.99
C LEU A 12 8.49 39.70 -59.44
N SER A 13 9.72 39.25 -59.23
CA SER A 13 10.00 37.95 -58.61
C SER A 13 9.78 38.05 -57.08
N ILE A 14 8.67 37.49 -56.60
CA ILE A 14 8.43 37.34 -55.16
C ILE A 14 9.15 36.07 -54.67
N THR A 15 10.26 36.24 -53.95
CA THR A 15 10.94 35.15 -53.25
C THR A 15 10.19 34.84 -51.96
N LEU A 16 9.43 33.75 -51.95
CA LEU A 16 8.84 33.22 -50.71
C LEU A 16 9.95 32.66 -49.82
N LEU A 17 10.25 33.36 -48.74
CA LEU A 17 11.08 32.85 -47.65
C LEU A 17 10.22 31.90 -46.83
N ALA A 18 10.37 30.60 -47.03
CA ALA A 18 9.75 29.56 -46.18
C ALA A 18 10.47 29.55 -44.84
N CYS A 19 9.90 30.19 -43.83
CA CYS A 19 10.29 29.96 -42.45
C CYS A 19 9.96 28.52 -42.07
N ALA A 20 10.96 27.64 -42.05
CA ALA A 20 10.83 26.32 -41.44
C ALA A 20 10.62 26.53 -39.93
N LEU A 21 9.41 26.28 -39.45
CA LEU A 21 9.13 26.12 -38.01
C LEU A 21 9.96 24.94 -37.51
N PRO A 22 10.64 25.05 -36.37
CA PRO A 22 11.33 23.91 -35.81
C PRO A 22 10.30 22.80 -35.56
N ALA A 23 10.59 21.59 -36.04
CA ALA A 23 9.80 20.41 -35.71
C ALA A 23 9.80 20.32 -34.18
N SER A 24 8.63 20.51 -33.57
CA SER A 24 8.45 20.20 -32.16
C SER A 24 8.79 18.73 -32.01
N ALA A 25 9.86 18.43 -31.26
CA ALA A 25 10.15 17.07 -30.87
C ALA A 25 8.88 16.52 -30.20
N GLN A 26 8.27 15.55 -30.83
CA GLN A 26 7.13 14.84 -30.28
C GLN A 26 7.69 14.09 -29.08
N ILE A 27 7.38 14.57 -27.88
CA ILE A 27 7.73 13.85 -26.65
C ILE A 27 6.75 12.68 -26.62
N ASP A 28 7.25 11.47 -26.83
CA ASP A 28 6.45 10.26 -26.66
C ASP A 28 5.89 10.23 -25.24
N GLU A 29 4.57 10.26 -25.12
CA GLU A 29 3.92 10.15 -23.82
C GLU A 29 4.19 8.75 -23.23
N PRO A 30 4.54 8.64 -21.94
CA PRO A 30 4.81 7.35 -21.32
C PRO A 30 3.56 6.46 -21.35
N ASN A 31 3.74 5.19 -21.71
CA ASN A 31 2.63 4.23 -21.72
C ASN A 31 2.28 3.77 -20.30
N ILE A 32 1.41 4.49 -19.63
CA ILE A 32 0.97 4.24 -18.26
C ILE A 32 0.18 2.94 -18.08
N ASN A 33 -0.32 2.35 -19.15
CA ASN A 33 -1.11 1.11 -19.12
C ASN A 33 -0.25 -0.15 -19.34
N GLU A 34 1.01 0.01 -19.72
CA GLU A 34 1.90 -1.11 -19.91
C GLU A 34 2.24 -1.81 -18.58
N LYS A 35 2.23 -3.15 -18.60
CA LYS A 35 2.73 -3.93 -17.48
C LYS A 35 4.24 -3.85 -17.41
N LYS A 36 4.77 -3.30 -16.32
CA LYS A 36 6.23 -3.19 -16.14
C LYS A 36 6.85 -4.56 -15.96
N THR A 37 7.90 -4.81 -16.72
CA THR A 37 8.61 -6.11 -16.71
C THR A 37 9.11 -6.46 -15.30
N GLN A 38 9.63 -5.48 -14.55
CA GLN A 38 10.10 -5.71 -13.17
C GLN A 38 8.98 -6.13 -12.25
N ILE A 39 7.84 -5.44 -12.24
CA ILE A 39 6.68 -5.78 -11.40
C ILE A 39 6.14 -7.16 -11.79
N THR A 40 6.04 -7.44 -13.09
CA THR A 40 5.59 -8.76 -13.58
C THR A 40 6.49 -9.87 -13.07
N LYS A 41 7.83 -9.70 -13.12
CA LYS A 41 8.78 -10.68 -12.58
C LYS A 41 8.63 -10.89 -11.09
N ILE A 42 8.49 -9.80 -10.31
CA ILE A 42 8.27 -9.87 -8.85
C ILE A 42 7.02 -10.72 -8.56
N VAL A 43 5.89 -10.41 -9.19
CA VAL A 43 4.63 -11.12 -9.00
C VAL A 43 4.76 -12.62 -9.35
N GLN A 44 5.48 -12.95 -10.42
CA GLN A 44 5.72 -14.34 -10.83
C GLN A 44 6.66 -15.12 -9.90
N GLN A 45 7.53 -14.43 -9.17
CA GLN A 45 8.48 -15.04 -8.23
C GLN A 45 7.87 -15.38 -6.87
N ILE A 46 6.71 -14.81 -6.51
CA ILE A 46 5.99 -15.13 -5.27
C ILE A 46 5.54 -16.58 -5.30
N SER A 47 6.01 -17.36 -4.34
CA SER A 47 5.83 -18.82 -4.29
C SER A 47 4.91 -19.27 -3.17
N ALA A 48 3.80 -19.91 -3.51
CA ALA A 48 2.90 -20.53 -2.55
C ALA A 48 3.60 -21.62 -1.70
N GLN A 49 4.54 -22.37 -2.30
CA GLN A 49 5.30 -23.40 -1.56
C GLN A 49 6.24 -22.79 -0.51
N ARG A 50 6.88 -21.63 -0.79
CA ARG A 50 7.68 -20.96 0.24
C ARG A 50 6.81 -20.40 1.34
N ILE A 51 5.67 -19.82 1.02
CA ILE A 51 4.68 -19.35 2.00
C ILE A 51 4.23 -20.52 2.90
N ASP A 52 3.84 -21.67 2.33
CA ASP A 52 3.50 -22.88 3.09
C ASP A 52 4.63 -23.29 4.06
N SER A 53 5.87 -23.31 3.55
CA SER A 53 7.02 -23.68 4.38
C SER A 53 7.24 -22.71 5.54
N TYR A 54 7.02 -21.41 5.34
CA TYR A 54 7.13 -20.40 6.39
C TYR A 54 6.01 -20.52 7.41
N VAL A 55 4.76 -20.70 6.97
CA VAL A 55 3.61 -20.95 7.86
C VAL A 55 3.87 -22.15 8.76
N ARG A 56 4.24 -23.32 8.15
CA ARG A 56 4.54 -24.54 8.92
C ARG A 56 5.71 -24.36 9.89
N LYS A 57 6.72 -23.60 9.50
CA LYS A 57 7.85 -23.31 10.38
C LYS A 57 7.43 -22.43 11.56
N LEU A 58 6.63 -21.39 11.34
CA LEU A 58 6.08 -20.54 12.40
C LEU A 58 5.21 -21.36 13.38
N VAL A 59 4.35 -22.23 12.86
CA VAL A 59 3.53 -23.14 13.68
C VAL A 59 4.39 -24.08 14.51
N SER A 60 5.54 -24.53 14.02
CA SER A 60 6.43 -25.47 14.71
C SER A 60 7.03 -24.95 16.01
N PHE A 61 6.92 -23.63 16.30
CA PHE A 61 7.37 -23.04 17.56
C PHE A 61 6.38 -23.23 18.73
N HIS A 62 5.35 -24.07 18.56
CA HIS A 62 4.33 -24.46 19.54
C HIS A 62 3.37 -23.32 19.89
N THR A 63 3.87 -22.24 20.44
CA THR A 63 3.16 -20.97 20.64
C THR A 63 4.13 -19.83 20.39
N ARG A 64 3.61 -18.76 19.80
CA ARG A 64 4.34 -17.50 19.62
C ARG A 64 3.73 -16.39 20.48
N HIS A 65 3.03 -16.79 21.55
CA HIS A 65 2.43 -15.82 22.48
C HIS A 65 3.49 -14.84 22.98
N THR A 66 3.16 -13.55 23.04
CA THR A 66 4.09 -12.47 23.41
C THR A 66 4.88 -12.72 24.71
N MET A 67 4.25 -13.37 25.69
CA MET A 67 4.90 -13.69 26.99
C MET A 67 5.42 -15.14 27.06
N SER A 68 5.50 -15.87 25.92
CA SER A 68 6.01 -17.25 25.88
C SER A 68 7.53 -17.30 26.00
N GLU A 69 8.09 -18.50 25.87
CA GLU A 69 9.52 -18.77 25.97
C GLU A 69 10.36 -17.91 25.01
N THR A 70 11.45 -17.31 25.53
CA THR A 70 12.31 -16.40 24.76
C THR A 70 13.74 -16.92 24.54
N GLN A 71 14.21 -17.88 25.35
CA GLN A 71 15.61 -18.36 25.30
C GLN A 71 15.77 -19.65 24.47
N SER A 72 14.72 -20.48 24.38
CA SER A 72 14.76 -21.72 23.58
C SER A 72 14.97 -21.41 22.09
N ASP A 73 15.72 -22.28 21.39
CA ASP A 73 15.91 -22.17 19.94
C ASP A 73 14.82 -22.88 19.14
N THR A 74 13.92 -23.63 19.80
CA THR A 74 12.93 -24.46 19.12
C THR A 74 11.47 -24.12 19.45
N VAL A 75 11.20 -23.45 20.55
CA VAL A 75 9.83 -23.10 20.97
C VAL A 75 9.73 -21.66 21.45
N GLY A 76 8.53 -21.10 21.36
CA GLY A 76 8.19 -19.78 21.87
C GLY A 76 8.52 -18.63 20.90
N ILE A 77 8.11 -17.45 21.32
CA ILE A 77 8.26 -16.22 20.52
C ILE A 77 9.73 -15.86 20.26
N GLY A 78 10.64 -16.19 21.20
CA GLY A 78 12.07 -15.95 21.06
C GLY A 78 12.69 -16.74 19.91
N ALA A 79 12.33 -18.03 19.78
CA ALA A 79 12.78 -18.88 18.67
C ALA A 79 12.22 -18.35 17.32
N ALA A 80 10.95 -17.94 17.30
CA ALA A 80 10.31 -17.42 16.10
C ALA A 80 11.02 -16.15 15.58
N ARG A 81 11.25 -15.14 16.43
CA ARG A 81 11.90 -13.88 16.00
C ARG A 81 13.33 -14.09 15.50
N ARG A 82 14.10 -14.98 16.16
CA ARG A 82 15.46 -15.31 15.69
C ARG A 82 15.46 -16.01 14.34
N TRP A 83 14.54 -16.95 14.15
CA TRP A 83 14.39 -17.62 12.87
C TRP A 83 13.96 -16.67 11.74
N ILE A 84 12.95 -15.79 11.98
CA ILE A 84 12.52 -14.79 11.01
C ILE A 84 13.70 -13.91 10.56
N LYS A 85 14.46 -13.38 11.55
CA LYS A 85 15.65 -12.56 11.26
C LYS A 85 16.66 -13.31 10.41
N ALA A 86 17.04 -14.52 10.84
CA ALA A 86 18.03 -15.34 10.15
C ALA A 86 17.59 -15.69 8.71
N GLU A 87 16.30 -15.98 8.50
CA GLU A 87 15.77 -16.30 7.18
C GLU A 87 15.78 -15.08 6.24
N LEU A 88 15.40 -13.89 6.73
CA LEU A 88 15.45 -12.65 5.98
C LEU A 88 16.90 -12.26 5.60
N GLU A 89 17.85 -12.43 6.52
CA GLU A 89 19.27 -12.24 6.22
C GLU A 89 19.77 -13.23 5.17
N ARG A 90 19.41 -14.49 5.30
CA ARG A 90 19.80 -15.55 4.37
C ARG A 90 19.26 -15.32 2.96
N CYS A 91 17.95 -15.09 2.82
CA CYS A 91 17.29 -14.99 1.51
C CYS A 91 17.63 -13.70 0.76
N SER A 92 17.95 -12.63 1.47
CA SER A 92 18.28 -11.34 0.87
C SER A 92 19.72 -11.22 0.39
N ALA A 93 20.59 -12.15 0.76
CA ALA A 93 22.03 -12.10 0.44
C ALA A 93 22.66 -10.71 0.79
N GLY A 94 22.24 -10.11 1.92
CA GLY A 94 22.75 -8.83 2.41
C GLY A 94 22.15 -7.58 1.75
N GLN A 95 21.08 -7.72 0.96
CA GLN A 95 20.38 -6.58 0.40
C GLN A 95 19.39 -5.92 1.38
N LEU A 96 18.96 -6.64 2.40
CA LEU A 96 18.12 -6.12 3.48
C LEU A 96 18.99 -5.77 4.70
N ASP A 97 18.72 -4.61 5.28
CA ASP A 97 19.17 -4.28 6.65
C ASP A 97 18.13 -4.84 7.63
N VAL A 98 18.47 -5.95 8.32
CA VAL A 98 17.56 -6.68 9.19
C VAL A 98 17.92 -6.46 10.64
N GLN A 99 17.06 -5.77 11.37
CA GLN A 99 17.28 -5.36 12.76
C GLN A 99 16.15 -5.86 13.68
N PHE A 100 16.48 -6.04 14.96
CA PHE A 100 15.48 -6.09 16.02
C PHE A 100 15.16 -4.67 16.49
N ASP A 101 13.88 -4.33 16.48
CA ASP A 101 13.35 -3.14 17.14
C ASP A 101 12.72 -3.60 18.47
N SER A 102 13.38 -3.32 19.58
CA SER A 102 13.01 -3.86 20.88
C SER A 102 12.84 -2.80 21.95
N TYR A 103 11.89 -3.03 22.84
CA TYR A 103 11.68 -2.25 24.05
C TYR A 103 11.03 -3.12 25.13
N VAL A 104 11.00 -2.63 26.36
CA VAL A 104 10.32 -3.31 27.49
C VAL A 104 8.99 -2.61 27.75
N GLU A 105 7.89 -3.33 27.57
CA GLU A 105 6.57 -2.92 28.05
C GLU A 105 6.44 -3.26 29.53
N ALA A 106 6.14 -2.24 30.34
CA ALA A 106 6.12 -2.36 31.79
C ALA A 106 5.02 -3.29 32.34
N GLY A 107 3.95 -3.43 31.56
CA GLY A 107 2.76 -4.21 31.88
C GLY A 107 1.48 -3.45 31.53
N GLY A 108 0.39 -4.18 31.38
CA GLY A 108 -0.89 -3.62 30.98
C GLY A 108 -2.02 -4.65 31.08
N ARG A 109 -3.15 -4.34 30.48
CA ARG A 109 -4.35 -5.17 30.56
C ARG A 109 -4.12 -6.63 30.10
N ARG A 110 -3.25 -6.83 29.08
CA ARG A 110 -2.95 -8.14 28.47
C ARG A 110 -1.46 -8.51 28.57
N ILE A 111 -0.69 -7.76 29.36
CA ILE A 111 0.71 -8.05 29.70
C ILE A 111 0.85 -8.01 31.22
N SER A 112 1.04 -9.19 31.83
CA SER A 112 0.97 -9.36 33.29
C SER A 112 2.27 -9.01 34.03
N LYS A 113 3.39 -8.85 33.32
CA LYS A 113 4.74 -8.56 33.87
C LYS A 113 5.53 -7.74 32.83
N PRO A 114 6.60 -7.06 33.26
CA PRO A 114 7.50 -6.42 32.30
C PRO A 114 7.96 -7.42 31.25
N THR A 115 7.69 -7.11 29.98
CA THR A 115 7.88 -8.00 28.83
C THR A 115 8.64 -7.29 27.72
N GLU A 116 9.69 -7.93 27.21
CA GLU A 116 10.41 -7.43 26.05
C GLU A 116 9.59 -7.69 24.78
N ILE A 117 9.19 -6.61 24.10
CA ILE A 117 8.52 -6.65 22.81
C ILE A 117 9.59 -6.44 21.73
N VAL A 118 9.62 -7.30 20.71
CA VAL A 118 10.66 -7.28 19.68
C VAL A 118 10.04 -7.43 18.30
N ASN A 119 10.01 -6.37 17.52
CA ASN A 119 9.71 -6.46 16.09
C ASN A 119 10.95 -6.91 15.31
N VAL A 120 10.75 -7.65 14.22
CA VAL A 120 11.81 -7.91 13.23
C VAL A 120 11.57 -6.98 12.06
N VAL A 121 12.50 -6.06 11.83
CA VAL A 121 12.38 -5.00 10.82
C VAL A 121 13.46 -5.18 9.77
N ALA A 122 13.04 -5.36 8.51
CA ALA A 122 13.94 -5.52 7.36
C ALA A 122 13.75 -4.38 6.37
N THR A 123 14.77 -3.58 6.13
CA THR A 123 14.71 -2.41 5.26
C THR A 123 15.43 -2.67 3.94
N LEU A 124 14.71 -2.58 2.84
CA LEU A 124 15.27 -2.48 1.48
C LEU A 124 15.43 -1.02 1.13
N LYS A 125 16.67 -0.54 1.13
CA LYS A 125 16.97 0.89 0.91
C LYS A 125 16.72 1.30 -0.53
N GLY A 126 15.98 2.37 -0.72
CA GLY A 126 15.74 3.01 -2.02
C GLY A 126 17.01 3.63 -2.60
N LYS A 127 17.03 3.76 -3.94
CA LYS A 127 18.21 4.25 -4.68
C LYS A 127 18.20 5.77 -4.83
N THR A 128 17.10 6.36 -5.27
CA THR A 128 16.99 7.78 -5.64
C THR A 128 16.25 8.61 -4.61
N ASP A 129 15.29 8.01 -3.90
CA ASP A 129 14.50 8.62 -2.83
C ASP A 129 14.48 7.73 -1.57
N PRO A 130 15.66 7.44 -0.96
CA PRO A 130 15.75 6.54 0.19
C PRO A 130 15.05 7.06 1.45
N GLY A 131 14.66 8.33 1.48
CA GLY A 131 13.94 8.96 2.59
C GLY A 131 12.44 8.80 2.53
N ARG A 132 11.87 8.29 1.44
CA ARG A 132 10.46 7.94 1.31
C ARG A 132 10.29 6.44 1.56
N TYR A 133 9.37 6.08 2.45
CA TYR A 133 9.19 4.72 2.92
C TYR A 133 7.80 4.19 2.60
N TYR A 134 7.73 2.93 2.19
CA TYR A 134 6.53 2.12 2.21
C TYR A 134 6.73 0.97 3.19
N VAL A 135 5.75 0.72 4.06
CA VAL A 135 5.82 -0.29 5.12
C VAL A 135 4.84 -1.41 4.81
N VAL A 136 5.24 -2.66 5.02
CA VAL A 136 4.35 -3.82 4.96
C VAL A 136 4.59 -4.72 6.17
N SER A 137 3.53 -5.16 6.84
CA SER A 137 3.62 -5.98 8.05
C SER A 137 2.67 -7.17 8.07
N GLY A 138 3.01 -8.14 8.89
CA GLY A 138 2.17 -9.17 9.48
C GLY A 138 2.65 -9.39 10.91
N HIS A 139 1.80 -9.84 11.83
CA HIS A 139 2.21 -10.08 13.20
C HIS A 139 2.63 -11.54 13.40
N TYR A 140 3.77 -11.76 14.05
CA TYR A 140 4.28 -13.11 14.22
C TYR A 140 3.91 -13.75 15.57
N ASP A 141 3.34 -12.97 16.49
CA ASP A 141 2.76 -13.53 17.70
C ASP A 141 1.46 -14.29 17.42
N SER A 142 1.07 -15.17 18.32
CA SER A 142 -0.15 -15.97 18.24
C SER A 142 -0.77 -16.13 19.61
N ARG A 143 -2.05 -16.52 19.66
CA ARG A 143 -2.76 -16.74 20.93
C ARG A 143 -3.68 -17.95 20.88
N ALA A 144 -3.94 -18.48 22.07
CA ALA A 144 -5.01 -19.42 22.35
C ALA A 144 -6.33 -18.67 22.68
N THR A 145 -7.39 -19.39 23.07
CA THR A 145 -8.67 -18.80 23.49
C THR A 145 -8.48 -17.81 24.64
N ASP A 146 -7.74 -18.20 25.67
CA ASP A 146 -7.33 -17.25 26.72
C ASP A 146 -6.15 -16.42 26.22
N VAL A 147 -6.35 -15.13 26.12
CA VAL A 147 -5.34 -14.16 25.68
C VAL A 147 -4.13 -14.06 26.61
N MET A 148 -4.23 -14.63 27.81
CA MET A 148 -3.14 -14.67 28.80
C MET A 148 -2.42 -16.02 28.86
N ASP A 149 -2.89 -17.03 28.12
CA ASP A 149 -2.25 -18.35 28.06
C ASP A 149 -1.03 -18.33 27.14
N ALA A 150 0.14 -18.24 27.75
CA ALA A 150 1.45 -18.20 27.08
C ALA A 150 2.08 -19.58 26.85
N THR A 151 1.39 -20.66 27.19
CA THR A 151 1.97 -22.02 27.27
C THR A 151 1.28 -23.05 26.41
N SER A 152 -0.04 -22.96 26.22
CA SER A 152 -0.79 -23.88 25.38
C SER A 152 -0.39 -23.81 23.91
N PHE A 153 -0.59 -24.91 23.20
CA PHE A 153 -0.36 -24.94 21.76
C PHE A 153 -1.29 -23.95 21.05
N ALA A 154 -0.70 -22.91 20.51
CA ALA A 154 -1.37 -21.84 19.77
C ALA A 154 -0.69 -21.65 18.41
N PRO A 155 -1.05 -22.47 17.42
CA PRO A 155 -0.36 -22.52 16.13
C PRO A 155 -0.47 -21.21 15.35
N GLY A 156 -1.61 -20.50 15.41
CA GLY A 156 -1.81 -19.22 14.74
C GLY A 156 -1.36 -19.30 13.28
N ALA A 157 -1.88 -20.29 12.52
CA ALA A 157 -1.43 -20.54 11.17
C ALA A 157 -1.99 -19.51 10.18
N ASN A 158 -3.26 -19.13 10.36
CA ASN A 158 -3.89 -18.06 9.62
C ASN A 158 -3.74 -16.71 10.34
N ASP A 159 -3.89 -16.70 11.66
CA ASP A 159 -3.77 -15.51 12.52
C ASP A 159 -2.48 -15.59 13.39
N ASP A 160 -1.29 -15.05 13.00
CA ASP A 160 -1.07 -14.45 11.69
C ASP A 160 0.24 -14.96 11.05
N ALA A 161 0.45 -16.29 11.09
CA ALA A 161 1.58 -16.83 10.33
C ALA A 161 1.36 -16.64 8.81
N SER A 162 0.11 -16.55 8.33
CA SER A 162 -0.21 -16.28 6.93
C SER A 162 0.32 -14.94 6.45
N GLY A 163 0.04 -13.85 7.19
CA GLY A 163 0.51 -12.51 6.88
C GLY A 163 2.02 -12.38 7.06
N THR A 164 2.56 -12.92 8.18
CA THR A 164 4.01 -12.93 8.41
C THR A 164 4.76 -13.66 7.29
N ALA A 165 4.28 -14.84 6.85
CA ALA A 165 4.88 -15.61 5.76
C ALA A 165 4.82 -14.86 4.42
N ALA A 166 3.70 -14.20 4.13
CA ALA A 166 3.56 -13.37 2.93
C ALA A 166 4.55 -12.19 2.94
N VAL A 167 4.72 -11.51 4.08
CA VAL A 167 5.70 -10.42 4.24
C VAL A 167 7.13 -10.92 4.06
N MET A 168 7.49 -12.06 4.66
CA MET A 168 8.81 -12.67 4.48
C MET A 168 9.06 -13.06 3.02
N GLU A 169 8.09 -13.66 2.35
CA GLU A 169 8.19 -14.02 0.93
C GLU A 169 8.41 -12.78 0.05
N MET A 170 7.62 -11.72 0.27
CA MET A 170 7.78 -10.46 -0.45
C MET A 170 9.17 -9.85 -0.19
N ALA A 171 9.65 -9.85 1.04
CA ALA A 171 10.97 -9.36 1.39
C ALA A 171 12.09 -10.09 0.64
N CYS A 172 12.04 -11.42 0.61
CA CYS A 172 13.01 -12.26 -0.10
C CYS A 172 13.00 -12.02 -1.61
N VAL A 173 11.83 -11.93 -2.23
CA VAL A 173 11.68 -11.68 -3.67
C VAL A 173 12.11 -10.27 -4.02
N MET A 174 11.61 -9.26 -3.31
CA MET A 174 11.84 -7.85 -3.64
C MET A 174 13.28 -7.42 -3.34
N ALA A 175 14.00 -8.08 -2.43
CA ALA A 175 15.41 -7.84 -2.18
C ALA A 175 16.31 -8.06 -3.42
N GLN A 176 15.85 -8.83 -4.40
CA GLN A 176 16.55 -9.06 -5.66
C GLN A 176 16.36 -7.95 -6.70
N HIS A 177 15.58 -6.90 -6.36
CA HIS A 177 15.20 -5.81 -7.25
C HIS A 177 15.65 -4.46 -6.69
N ARG A 178 15.60 -3.41 -7.53
CA ARG A 178 15.95 -2.04 -7.15
C ARG A 178 14.72 -1.15 -7.25
N PHE A 179 14.58 -0.25 -6.29
CA PHE A 179 13.47 0.70 -6.20
C PHE A 179 14.00 2.09 -5.92
N ASP A 180 13.21 3.10 -6.20
CA ASP A 180 13.55 4.50 -5.92
C ASP A 180 13.31 4.84 -4.45
N ALA A 181 12.16 4.47 -3.92
CA ALA A 181 11.84 4.60 -2.50
C ALA A 181 12.27 3.36 -1.69
N SER A 182 12.40 3.52 -0.37
CA SER A 182 12.70 2.45 0.57
C SER A 182 11.44 1.63 0.89
N ILE A 183 11.62 0.33 1.11
CA ILE A 183 10.55 -0.58 1.54
C ILE A 183 10.95 -1.21 2.88
N VAL A 184 10.04 -1.18 3.85
CA VAL A 184 10.23 -1.78 5.18
C VAL A 184 9.28 -2.96 5.33
N PHE A 185 9.85 -4.13 5.55
CA PHE A 185 9.12 -5.37 5.83
C PHE A 185 9.20 -5.64 7.33
N MET A 186 8.06 -5.82 8.00
CA MET A 186 8.01 -5.98 9.45
C MET A 186 7.27 -7.26 9.83
N ALA A 187 7.90 -8.08 10.68
CA ALA A 187 7.18 -9.04 11.49
C ALA A 187 6.98 -8.41 12.88
N VAL A 188 5.73 -8.09 13.19
CA VAL A 188 5.34 -7.32 14.38
C VAL A 188 5.04 -8.25 15.55
N ALA A 189 5.36 -7.84 16.77
CA ALA A 189 5.07 -8.55 18.00
C ALA A 189 3.97 -7.87 18.81
N ALA A 190 3.26 -8.67 19.61
CA ALA A 190 2.25 -8.19 20.57
C ALA A 190 1.08 -7.44 19.93
N GLU A 191 0.67 -7.86 18.75
CA GLU A 191 -0.60 -7.45 18.15
C GLU A 191 -1.74 -7.91 19.07
N GLU A 192 -1.77 -9.18 19.40
CA GLU A 192 -2.79 -9.89 20.17
C GLU A 192 -2.95 -9.36 21.61
N GLN A 193 -1.91 -8.78 22.17
CA GLN A 193 -1.95 -8.15 23.49
C GLN A 193 -2.40 -6.68 23.43
N GLY A 194 -2.51 -6.07 22.24
CA GLY A 194 -3.02 -4.71 22.05
C GLY A 194 -2.17 -3.82 21.17
N LEU A 195 -1.67 -4.33 20.04
CA LEU A 195 -0.95 -3.58 19.00
C LEU A 195 0.37 -2.95 19.51
N TYR A 196 1.00 -3.54 20.53
CA TYR A 196 2.14 -2.90 21.22
C TYR A 196 3.34 -2.68 20.30
N GLY A 197 3.73 -3.69 19.51
CA GLY A 197 4.87 -3.57 18.60
C GLY A 197 4.66 -2.53 17.51
N ALA A 198 3.50 -2.53 16.88
CA ALA A 198 3.14 -1.54 15.86
C ALA A 198 3.03 -0.13 16.45
N THR A 199 2.43 0.01 17.65
CA THR A 199 2.31 1.28 18.36
C THR A 199 3.66 1.90 18.67
N HIS A 200 4.60 1.09 19.17
CA HIS A 200 5.97 1.53 19.47
C HIS A 200 6.65 2.06 18.19
N TRP A 201 6.65 1.25 17.14
CA TRP A 201 7.35 1.59 15.89
C TRP A 201 6.74 2.81 15.21
N ALA A 202 5.40 2.91 15.12
CA ALA A 202 4.70 4.04 14.50
C ALA A 202 4.97 5.36 15.24
N LYS A 203 5.00 5.35 16.59
CA LYS A 203 5.36 6.52 17.40
C LYS A 203 6.81 6.94 17.14
N GLN A 204 7.76 6.00 17.18
CA GLN A 204 9.15 6.31 16.87
C GLN A 204 9.33 6.87 15.46
N ALA A 205 8.63 6.31 14.47
CA ALA A 205 8.65 6.81 13.11
C ALA A 205 8.16 8.27 13.04
N ARG A 206 7.12 8.60 13.79
CA ARG A 206 6.60 9.98 13.89
C ARG A 206 7.57 10.92 14.58
N GLU A 207 8.16 10.51 15.68
CA GLU A 207 9.16 11.28 16.43
C GLU A 207 10.42 11.56 15.58
N LYS A 208 10.84 10.59 14.77
CA LYS A 208 11.97 10.71 13.82
C LYS A 208 11.57 11.43 12.52
N ASN A 209 10.33 11.84 12.37
CA ASN A 209 9.78 12.48 11.17
C ASN A 209 10.01 11.64 9.89
N LEU A 210 9.89 10.32 9.97
CA LEU A 210 10.01 9.46 8.79
C LEU A 210 8.88 9.76 7.80
N ASN A 211 9.23 9.89 6.52
CA ASN A 211 8.27 10.08 5.44
C ASN A 211 7.70 8.72 5.01
N ILE A 212 6.71 8.20 5.79
CA ILE A 212 5.99 6.98 5.44
C ILE A 212 4.85 7.37 4.50
N ALA A 213 5.00 7.06 3.21
CA ALA A 213 4.03 7.37 2.16
C ALA A 213 2.88 6.37 2.09
N GLY A 214 3.03 5.19 2.69
CA GLY A 214 1.96 4.19 2.82
C GLY A 214 2.39 3.00 3.68
N MET A 215 1.40 2.39 4.34
CA MET A 215 1.58 1.20 5.17
C MET A 215 0.50 0.18 4.87
N PHE A 216 0.88 -1.09 4.77
CA PHE A 216 0.00 -2.24 4.58
C PHE A 216 0.18 -3.22 5.72
N THR A 217 -0.88 -3.62 6.40
CA THR A 217 -0.84 -4.80 7.25
C THR A 217 -1.58 -5.96 6.58
N ASN A 218 -1.02 -7.15 6.70
CA ASN A 218 -1.61 -8.40 6.25
C ASN A 218 -1.91 -9.20 7.51
N ASP A 219 -3.17 -9.43 7.78
CA ASP A 219 -3.59 -10.04 9.03
C ASP A 219 -4.87 -10.83 8.76
N ILE A 220 -4.77 -12.16 8.90
CA ILE A 220 -5.76 -13.17 8.51
C ILE A 220 -5.95 -13.14 6.99
N ILE A 221 -4.97 -13.63 6.24
CA ILE A 221 -4.99 -13.69 4.77
C ILE A 221 -4.79 -15.12 4.24
N GLY A 222 -5.04 -16.12 5.07
CA GLY A 222 -4.71 -17.50 4.78
C GLY A 222 -5.90 -18.39 4.43
N SER A 223 -7.15 -18.01 4.68
CA SER A 223 -8.29 -18.86 4.37
C SER A 223 -9.14 -18.33 3.23
N SER A 224 -9.41 -19.21 2.26
CA SER A 224 -10.38 -18.94 1.20
C SER A 224 -11.79 -19.48 1.53
N ARG A 225 -11.97 -20.07 2.71
CA ARG A 225 -13.22 -20.75 3.14
C ARG A 225 -13.77 -20.15 4.42
N SER A 226 -15.07 -19.86 4.44
CA SER A 226 -15.79 -19.41 5.63
C SER A 226 -16.16 -20.55 6.56
N GLU A 227 -16.62 -20.22 7.78
CA GLU A 227 -17.17 -21.17 8.76
C GLU A 227 -18.39 -21.95 8.24
N HIS A 228 -19.08 -21.44 7.23
CA HIS A 228 -20.24 -22.10 6.60
C HIS A 228 -19.90 -22.83 5.32
N GLY A 229 -18.61 -22.84 4.93
CA GLY A 229 -18.10 -23.58 3.79
C GLY A 229 -18.14 -22.82 2.46
N GLU A 230 -18.57 -21.55 2.43
CA GLU A 230 -18.47 -20.72 1.23
C GLU A 230 -16.99 -20.51 0.88
N ILE A 231 -16.67 -20.58 -0.42
CA ILE A 231 -15.32 -20.39 -0.92
C ILE A 231 -15.24 -19.11 -1.73
N ASP A 232 -14.32 -18.21 -1.33
CA ASP A 232 -13.86 -17.08 -2.13
C ASP A 232 -12.33 -17.04 -2.15
N ASN A 233 -11.73 -17.64 -3.16
CA ASN A 233 -10.29 -17.65 -3.40
C ASN A 233 -9.87 -16.63 -4.48
N LYS A 234 -10.75 -15.69 -4.82
CA LYS A 234 -10.55 -14.71 -5.91
C LYS A 234 -10.67 -13.26 -5.46
N SER A 235 -10.86 -13.03 -4.18
CA SER A 235 -10.90 -11.67 -3.67
C SER A 235 -10.21 -11.52 -2.33
N VAL A 236 -9.87 -10.28 -2.00
CA VAL A 236 -9.37 -9.87 -0.68
C VAL A 236 -10.08 -8.59 -0.25
N ARG A 237 -10.40 -8.46 1.04
CA ARG A 237 -10.87 -7.20 1.60
C ARG A 237 -9.70 -6.28 1.88
N LEU A 238 -9.85 -5.01 1.52
CA LEU A 238 -8.88 -3.95 1.78
C LEU A 238 -9.55 -2.82 2.56
N PHE A 239 -9.31 -2.77 3.86
CA PHE A 239 -9.88 -1.73 4.72
C PHE A 239 -9.10 -0.43 4.56
N ALA A 240 -9.83 0.67 4.37
CA ALA A 240 -9.30 2.00 4.17
C ALA A 240 -10.11 3.05 4.93
N GLU A 241 -9.47 3.67 5.93
CA GLU A 241 -10.08 4.73 6.72
C GLU A 241 -10.37 5.97 5.86
N GLY A 242 -11.56 6.57 6.05
CA GLY A 242 -11.90 7.86 5.47
C GLY A 242 -11.63 9.01 6.44
N ILE A 243 -12.43 9.09 7.48
CA ILE A 243 -12.32 10.12 8.50
C ILE A 243 -11.65 9.51 9.74
N PRO A 244 -10.58 10.14 10.28
CA PRO A 244 -9.91 9.65 11.47
C PRO A 244 -10.83 9.57 12.69
N ALA A 245 -10.73 8.49 13.46
CA ALA A 245 -11.47 8.30 14.70
C ALA A 245 -10.76 9.01 15.87
N VAL A 246 -10.69 10.33 15.81
CA VAL A 246 -10.05 11.19 16.82
C VAL A 246 -11.05 12.15 17.44
N LYS A 247 -10.75 12.62 18.68
CA LYS A 247 -11.64 13.54 19.40
C LYS A 247 -11.76 14.91 18.69
N GLU A 248 -10.63 15.40 18.18
CA GLU A 248 -10.57 16.68 17.45
C GLU A 248 -9.98 16.44 16.07
N LEU A 249 -10.76 16.74 15.04
CA LEU A 249 -10.32 16.57 13.65
C LEU A 249 -9.30 17.63 13.26
N PRO A 250 -8.20 17.27 12.59
CA PRO A 250 -7.29 18.24 11.98
C PRO A 250 -8.00 19.14 10.97
N ASP A 251 -7.53 20.37 10.80
CA ASP A 251 -8.10 21.34 9.85
C ASP A 251 -8.19 20.80 8.41
N ALA A 252 -7.18 20.11 7.97
CA ALA A 252 -7.19 19.47 6.65
C ALA A 252 -8.35 18.46 6.50
N THR A 253 -8.64 17.68 7.54
CA THR A 253 -9.75 16.73 7.54
C THR A 253 -11.10 17.47 7.58
N ARG A 254 -11.25 18.53 8.37
CA ARG A 254 -12.46 19.36 8.35
C ARG A 254 -12.74 19.96 6.98
N ASN A 255 -11.69 20.46 6.31
CA ASN A 255 -11.80 21.00 4.95
C ASN A 255 -12.17 19.90 3.94
N LEU A 256 -11.60 18.71 4.08
CA LEU A 256 -11.94 17.55 3.25
C LEU A 256 -13.43 17.20 3.38
N ILE A 257 -13.96 17.13 4.60
CA ILE A 257 -15.39 16.90 4.88
C ILE A 257 -16.25 18.03 4.26
N ALA A 258 -15.85 19.29 4.44
CA ALA A 258 -16.61 20.42 3.89
C ALA A 258 -16.73 20.43 2.37
N THR A 259 -15.89 19.67 1.67
CA THR A 259 -15.91 19.50 0.20
C THR A 259 -16.48 18.16 -0.25
N GLY A 260 -17.08 17.37 0.66
CA GLY A 260 -17.61 16.04 0.37
C GLY A 260 -16.53 14.97 0.08
N GLY A 261 -15.28 15.27 0.46
CA GLY A 261 -14.12 14.43 0.14
C GLY A 261 -13.85 13.30 1.16
N GLU A 262 -14.84 12.86 1.97
CA GLU A 262 -14.66 11.81 2.99
C GLU A 262 -14.15 10.49 2.39
N SER A 263 -14.45 10.27 1.10
CA SER A 263 -13.95 9.13 0.34
C SER A 263 -12.59 9.37 -0.32
N ASP A 264 -11.94 10.49 -0.06
CA ASP A 264 -10.67 10.90 -0.67
C ASP A 264 -9.54 11.14 0.33
N SER A 265 -9.63 10.50 1.51
CA SER A 265 -8.53 10.45 2.47
C SER A 265 -7.27 9.84 1.85
N ILE A 266 -6.10 10.13 2.44
CA ILE A 266 -4.83 9.57 1.98
C ILE A 266 -4.84 8.04 1.95
N SER A 267 -5.49 7.38 2.92
CA SER A 267 -5.65 5.91 2.93
C SER A 267 -6.55 5.41 1.79
N ARG A 268 -7.64 6.11 1.48
CA ARG A 268 -8.51 5.71 0.37
C ARG A 268 -7.90 5.96 -1.00
N GLN A 269 -7.07 7.00 -1.15
CA GLN A 269 -6.27 7.19 -2.37
C GLN A 269 -5.25 6.06 -2.54
N LEU A 270 -4.58 5.69 -1.45
CA LEU A 270 -3.66 4.54 -1.44
C LEU A 270 -4.38 3.24 -1.80
N ALA A 271 -5.59 3.00 -1.26
CA ALA A 271 -6.39 1.81 -1.55
C ALA A 271 -6.82 1.72 -3.03
N ARG A 272 -7.16 2.86 -3.67
CA ARG A 272 -7.43 2.89 -5.12
C ARG A 272 -6.23 2.49 -5.93
N HIS A 273 -5.05 3.00 -5.58
CA HIS A 273 -3.80 2.62 -6.25
C HIS A 273 -3.51 1.13 -6.09
N VAL A 274 -3.70 0.57 -4.88
CA VAL A 274 -3.55 -0.87 -4.61
C VAL A 274 -4.52 -1.69 -5.46
N LYS A 275 -5.79 -1.29 -5.52
CA LYS A 275 -6.80 -1.99 -6.35
C LYS A 275 -6.43 -1.96 -7.82
N GLU A 276 -6.16 -0.78 -8.38
CA GLU A 276 -5.85 -0.62 -9.80
C GLU A 276 -4.59 -1.41 -10.19
N THR A 277 -3.56 -1.35 -9.35
CA THR A 277 -2.30 -2.05 -9.60
C THR A 277 -2.44 -3.56 -9.36
N GLY A 278 -3.01 -3.97 -8.23
CA GLY A 278 -3.19 -5.38 -7.87
C GLY A 278 -3.99 -6.14 -8.92
N GLU A 279 -5.15 -5.62 -9.31
CA GLU A 279 -6.01 -6.27 -10.33
C GLU A 279 -5.38 -6.28 -11.73
N ARG A 280 -4.52 -5.29 -12.05
CA ARG A 280 -3.75 -5.28 -13.30
C ARG A 280 -2.72 -6.40 -13.37
N TYR A 281 -1.97 -6.64 -12.29
CA TYR A 281 -0.87 -7.60 -12.28
C TYR A 281 -1.27 -9.00 -11.83
N VAL A 282 -2.41 -9.15 -11.13
CA VAL A 282 -2.99 -10.43 -10.69
C VAL A 282 -4.40 -10.58 -11.32
N PRO A 283 -4.48 -10.86 -12.65
CA PRO A 283 -5.76 -10.92 -13.35
C PRO A 283 -6.66 -12.01 -12.76
N GLY A 284 -7.94 -11.69 -12.57
CA GLY A 284 -8.91 -12.61 -11.99
C GLY A 284 -8.94 -12.64 -10.47
N PHE A 285 -8.13 -11.80 -9.81
CA PHE A 285 -8.18 -11.57 -8.38
C PHE A 285 -8.68 -10.15 -8.09
N THR A 286 -9.68 -9.99 -7.23
CA THR A 286 -10.36 -8.72 -6.96
C THR A 286 -9.94 -8.14 -5.61
N VAL A 287 -9.65 -6.84 -5.57
CA VAL A 287 -9.41 -6.09 -4.33
C VAL A 287 -10.69 -5.34 -3.95
N ASN A 288 -11.36 -5.81 -2.91
CA ASN A 288 -12.59 -5.21 -2.39
C ASN A 288 -12.27 -4.12 -1.38
N ILE A 289 -12.29 -2.86 -1.81
CA ILE A 289 -12.06 -1.72 -0.90
C ILE A 289 -13.24 -1.60 0.04
N ILE A 290 -12.98 -1.74 1.34
CA ILE A 290 -13.96 -1.56 2.41
C ILE A 290 -13.77 -0.17 3.01
N HIS A 291 -14.78 0.68 2.88
CA HIS A 291 -14.76 2.05 3.36
C HIS A 291 -14.96 2.13 4.89
N ARG A 292 -14.11 1.42 5.62
CA ARG A 292 -14.03 1.39 7.08
C ARG A 292 -12.60 1.39 7.53
N ARG A 293 -12.35 1.80 8.78
CA ARG A 293 -11.05 1.71 9.42
C ARG A 293 -10.60 0.25 9.55
N ASP A 294 -11.51 -0.62 10.02
CA ASP A 294 -11.31 -2.06 10.18
C ASP A 294 -12.68 -2.77 10.23
N ARG A 295 -12.67 -4.07 10.52
CA ARG A 295 -13.85 -4.87 10.88
C ARG A 295 -14.60 -4.21 12.04
N TYR A 296 -15.85 -4.56 12.22
CA TYR A 296 -16.73 -3.87 13.17
C TYR A 296 -16.20 -3.97 14.61
N LEU A 297 -15.81 -2.83 15.20
CA LEU A 297 -15.24 -2.71 16.56
C LEU A 297 -13.97 -3.55 16.80
N ARG A 298 -13.19 -3.85 15.74
CA ARG A 298 -11.90 -4.55 15.80
C ARG A 298 -10.79 -3.64 15.27
N GLY A 299 -9.56 -4.13 15.29
CA GLY A 299 -8.39 -3.39 14.86
C GLY A 299 -7.30 -4.31 14.30
N GLY A 300 -6.13 -3.76 14.07
CA GLY A 300 -4.91 -4.42 13.63
C GLY A 300 -3.76 -3.43 13.54
N ASP A 301 -2.58 -3.87 13.13
CA ASP A 301 -1.32 -3.11 13.18
C ASP A 301 -1.28 -1.83 12.31
N HIS A 302 -2.21 -1.65 11.37
CA HIS A 302 -2.36 -0.41 10.62
C HIS A 302 -2.91 0.75 11.46
N ILE A 303 -3.65 0.45 12.54
CA ILE A 303 -4.31 1.44 13.41
C ILE A 303 -3.31 2.43 14.03
N PRO A 304 -2.20 1.97 14.65
CA PRO A 304 -1.19 2.90 15.19
C PRO A 304 -0.61 3.86 14.14
N PHE A 305 -0.47 3.42 12.90
CA PHE A 305 0.00 4.30 11.82
C PHE A 305 -1.04 5.36 11.43
N LEU A 306 -2.32 4.97 11.35
CA LEU A 306 -3.43 5.92 11.15
C LEU A 306 -3.46 6.98 12.27
N GLU A 307 -3.25 6.57 13.52
CA GLU A 307 -3.21 7.46 14.69
C GLU A 307 -2.03 8.44 14.66
N GLN A 308 -0.94 8.07 13.99
CA GLN A 308 0.19 8.96 13.73
C GLN A 308 0.02 9.80 12.45
N GLY A 309 -1.12 9.69 11.75
CA GLY A 309 -1.45 10.46 10.55
C GLY A 309 -0.87 9.93 9.25
N TYR A 310 -0.39 8.69 9.24
CA TYR A 310 0.07 8.02 8.02
C TYR A 310 -1.08 7.37 7.26
N ALA A 311 -0.93 7.24 5.93
CA ALA A 311 -1.82 6.41 5.13
C ALA A 311 -1.58 4.93 5.46
N ALA A 312 -2.60 4.22 5.91
CA ALA A 312 -2.45 2.82 6.26
C ALA A 312 -3.70 2.00 5.87
N LEU A 313 -3.46 0.74 5.50
CA LEU A 313 -4.45 -0.19 4.98
C LEU A 313 -4.31 -1.55 5.67
N ARG A 314 -5.42 -2.30 5.75
CA ARG A 314 -5.43 -3.69 6.19
C ARG A 314 -5.97 -4.60 5.09
N PHE A 315 -5.17 -5.61 4.74
CA PHE A 315 -5.61 -6.77 3.95
C PHE A 315 -6.11 -7.86 4.90
N THR A 316 -7.23 -8.46 4.56
CA THR A 316 -7.77 -9.64 5.25
C THR A 316 -8.66 -10.45 4.31
N GLU A 317 -8.81 -11.73 4.57
CA GLU A 317 -9.62 -12.66 3.78
C GLU A 317 -11.10 -12.25 3.70
N PRO A 318 -11.86 -12.68 2.68
CA PRO A 318 -13.25 -12.26 2.48
C PRO A 318 -14.18 -12.68 3.62
N ASN A 319 -14.04 -13.92 4.08
CA ASN A 319 -14.87 -14.53 5.09
C ASN A 319 -13.99 -15.23 6.12
N GLU A 320 -14.06 -14.79 7.37
CA GLU A 320 -13.30 -15.40 8.46
C GLU A 320 -13.98 -16.68 8.96
N ASP A 321 -13.21 -17.66 9.43
CA ASP A 321 -13.72 -18.86 10.12
C ASP A 321 -13.41 -18.77 11.62
N PHE A 322 -14.43 -18.48 12.42
CA PHE A 322 -14.30 -18.31 13.86
C PHE A 322 -14.19 -19.62 14.64
N HIS A 323 -14.31 -20.80 13.99
CA HIS A 323 -13.91 -22.07 14.59
C HIS A 323 -12.41 -22.22 14.70
N HIS A 324 -11.66 -21.50 13.86
CA HIS A 324 -10.20 -21.56 13.84
C HIS A 324 -9.57 -20.41 14.63
N GLN A 325 -10.00 -19.17 14.36
CA GLN A 325 -9.40 -17.98 14.94
C GLN A 325 -9.55 -17.92 16.46
N HIS A 326 -8.45 -17.66 17.17
CA HIS A 326 -8.39 -17.50 18.64
C HIS A 326 -8.96 -18.69 19.43
N GLN A 327 -8.82 -19.92 18.90
CA GLN A 327 -9.31 -21.12 19.53
C GLN A 327 -8.18 -22.04 20.01
N ASN A 328 -8.38 -22.66 21.18
CA ASN A 328 -7.55 -23.79 21.57
C ASN A 328 -7.77 -24.96 20.60
N VAL A 329 -6.71 -25.64 20.22
CA VAL A 329 -6.78 -26.80 19.33
C VAL A 329 -7.49 -27.95 20.03
N ARG A 330 -8.68 -28.31 19.56
CA ARG A 330 -9.50 -29.40 20.09
C ARG A 330 -10.57 -29.82 19.10
N ILE A 331 -11.15 -31.00 19.33
CA ILE A 331 -12.39 -31.41 18.67
C ILE A 331 -13.54 -31.18 19.64
N GLU A 332 -14.55 -30.44 19.19
CA GLU A 332 -15.74 -30.15 19.98
C GLU A 332 -16.98 -30.37 19.11
N ASN A 333 -17.89 -31.24 19.59
CA ASN A 333 -19.11 -31.65 18.84
C ASN A 333 -18.81 -32.13 17.38
N GLY A 334 -17.67 -32.78 17.16
CA GLY A 334 -17.25 -33.26 15.85
C GLY A 334 -16.62 -32.19 14.94
N VAL A 335 -16.46 -30.95 15.39
CA VAL A 335 -15.81 -29.86 14.68
C VAL A 335 -14.37 -29.71 15.19
N GLN A 336 -13.40 -29.63 14.28
CA GLN A 336 -12.04 -29.26 14.63
C GLN A 336 -11.97 -27.77 14.88
N LEU A 337 -11.53 -27.38 16.09
CA LEU A 337 -11.27 -26.01 16.49
C LEU A 337 -9.75 -25.77 16.55
N GLY A 338 -9.35 -24.52 16.36
CA GLY A 338 -7.95 -24.11 16.42
C GLY A 338 -7.36 -23.78 15.06
N ASP A 339 -6.42 -22.86 15.03
CA ASP A 339 -5.84 -22.28 13.83
C ASP A 339 -4.66 -23.12 13.31
N LEU A 340 -4.99 -24.24 12.65
CA LEU A 340 -4.03 -25.23 12.16
C LEU A 340 -3.58 -24.94 10.72
N PRO A 341 -2.36 -25.35 10.33
CA PRO A 341 -1.83 -25.10 8.97
C PRO A 341 -2.60 -25.80 7.85
N GLU A 342 -3.40 -26.84 8.17
CA GLU A 342 -4.27 -27.55 7.22
C GLU A 342 -5.43 -26.68 6.70
N PHE A 343 -5.76 -25.61 7.39
CA PHE A 343 -6.82 -24.67 7.02
C PHE A 343 -6.31 -23.50 6.18
N VAL A 344 -4.99 -23.37 6.01
CA VAL A 344 -4.39 -22.30 5.21
C VAL A 344 -4.36 -22.71 3.72
N ASP A 345 -5.03 -21.90 2.89
CA ASP A 345 -4.94 -21.95 1.44
C ASP A 345 -3.75 -21.09 0.97
N THR A 346 -2.60 -21.75 0.79
CA THR A 346 -1.37 -21.04 0.43
C THR A 346 -1.36 -20.49 -0.99
N ASP A 347 -2.15 -21.03 -1.91
CA ASP A 347 -2.32 -20.44 -3.24
C ASP A 347 -3.11 -19.12 -3.16
N TYR A 348 -4.14 -19.07 -2.31
CA TYR A 348 -4.86 -17.86 -2.01
C TYR A 348 -3.95 -16.83 -1.34
N THR A 349 -3.22 -17.21 -0.28
CA THR A 349 -2.25 -16.34 0.42
C THR A 349 -1.21 -15.78 -0.55
N ALA A 350 -0.71 -16.61 -1.47
CA ALA A 350 0.23 -16.16 -2.50
C ALA A 350 -0.39 -15.12 -3.45
N ASN A 351 -1.68 -15.22 -3.77
CA ASN A 351 -2.35 -14.19 -4.58
C ASN A 351 -2.48 -12.87 -3.84
N VAL A 352 -2.79 -12.90 -2.53
CA VAL A 352 -2.78 -11.68 -1.70
C VAL A 352 -1.37 -11.08 -1.64
N ALA A 353 -0.33 -11.90 -1.45
CA ALA A 353 1.07 -11.46 -1.47
C ALA A 353 1.46 -10.86 -2.83
N ARG A 354 1.00 -11.42 -3.95
CA ARG A 354 1.22 -10.87 -5.30
C ARG A 354 0.58 -9.51 -5.48
N VAL A 355 -0.64 -9.29 -4.98
CA VAL A 355 -1.30 -7.98 -4.99
C VAL A 355 -0.50 -6.96 -4.18
N ASN A 356 -0.08 -7.32 -2.97
CA ASN A 356 0.77 -6.48 -2.13
C ASN A 356 2.09 -6.14 -2.83
N ALA A 357 2.80 -7.13 -3.35
CA ALA A 357 4.08 -6.96 -4.02
C ALA A 357 3.97 -6.08 -5.27
N ALA A 358 2.90 -6.25 -6.07
CA ALA A 358 2.64 -5.39 -7.23
C ALA A 358 2.43 -3.94 -6.83
N ALA A 359 1.61 -3.70 -5.80
CA ALA A 359 1.32 -2.36 -5.28
C ALA A 359 2.57 -1.70 -4.69
N LEU A 360 3.31 -2.41 -3.81
CA LEU A 360 4.55 -1.91 -3.20
C LEU A 360 5.60 -1.57 -4.27
N ALA A 361 5.78 -2.45 -5.25
CA ALA A 361 6.74 -2.23 -6.33
C ALA A 361 6.34 -1.02 -7.20
N SER A 362 5.06 -0.90 -7.55
CA SER A 362 4.54 0.26 -8.30
C SER A 362 4.77 1.56 -7.56
N LEU A 363 4.45 1.59 -6.25
CA LEU A 363 4.62 2.76 -5.40
C LEU A 363 6.09 3.14 -5.19
N ALA A 364 6.95 2.15 -4.99
CA ALA A 364 8.36 2.38 -4.73
C ALA A 364 9.17 2.78 -5.98
N LEU A 365 8.65 2.50 -7.18
CA LEU A 365 9.20 2.95 -8.46
C LEU A 365 8.61 4.28 -8.94
N ALA A 366 7.43 4.68 -8.44
CA ALA A 366 6.75 5.88 -8.90
C ALA A 366 7.33 7.15 -8.26
N PRO A 367 7.14 8.33 -8.88
CA PRO A 367 7.43 9.61 -8.24
C PRO A 367 6.60 9.81 -6.95
N ALA A 368 6.98 10.76 -6.12
CA ALA A 368 6.16 11.19 -5.00
C ALA A 368 4.81 11.75 -5.49
N ALA A 369 3.76 11.60 -4.68
CA ALA A 369 2.48 12.22 -4.98
C ALA A 369 2.62 13.75 -5.03
N PRO A 370 1.95 14.45 -5.98
CA PRO A 370 2.04 15.89 -6.09
C PRO A 370 1.64 16.60 -4.80
N ALA A 371 2.44 17.58 -4.38
CA ALA A 371 2.18 18.34 -3.16
C ALA A 371 1.37 19.61 -3.42
N GLN A 372 0.63 20.07 -2.40
CA GLN A 372 -0.12 21.33 -2.43
C GLN A 372 -1.07 21.44 -3.63
N VAL A 373 -1.75 20.34 -3.95
CA VAL A 373 -2.77 20.36 -5.02
C VAL A 373 -3.95 21.19 -4.56
N GLN A 374 -4.29 22.21 -5.35
CA GLN A 374 -5.35 23.16 -5.05
C GLN A 374 -6.32 23.27 -6.24
N MET A 375 -7.59 23.49 -5.92
CA MET A 375 -8.66 23.72 -6.88
C MET A 375 -9.12 25.17 -6.79
N ASN A 376 -9.21 25.85 -7.93
CA ASN A 376 -9.77 27.18 -7.99
C ASN A 376 -11.29 27.15 -7.73
N THR A 377 -11.70 27.79 -6.65
CA THR A 377 -13.10 27.91 -6.24
C THR A 377 -13.62 29.34 -6.28
N SER A 378 -12.82 30.30 -6.77
CA SER A 378 -13.19 31.71 -6.84
C SER A 378 -14.19 32.02 -7.95
N GLN A 379 -14.26 31.17 -8.97
CA GLN A 379 -15.14 31.33 -10.14
C GLN A 379 -16.19 30.23 -10.20
N LEU A 380 -17.43 30.61 -10.53
CA LEU A 380 -18.52 29.67 -10.82
C LEU A 380 -18.48 29.36 -12.32
N GLU A 381 -18.01 28.17 -12.65
CA GLU A 381 -17.81 27.72 -14.03
C GLU A 381 -18.01 26.20 -14.15
N ASN A 382 -18.27 25.73 -15.36
CA ASN A 382 -18.41 24.28 -15.65
C ASN A 382 -17.08 23.60 -15.98
N ASP A 383 -15.98 24.31 -15.88
CA ASP A 383 -14.61 23.81 -16.00
C ASP A 383 -14.01 23.64 -14.59
N THR A 384 -12.95 22.84 -14.47
CA THR A 384 -12.23 22.71 -13.21
C THR A 384 -10.76 23.01 -13.40
N SER A 385 -10.29 24.09 -12.77
CA SER A 385 -8.90 24.52 -12.78
C SER A 385 -8.19 24.10 -11.50
N MET A 386 -7.03 23.49 -11.65
CA MET A 386 -6.19 23.01 -10.54
C MET A 386 -4.75 23.47 -10.73
N ARG A 387 -4.02 23.56 -9.59
CA ARG A 387 -2.59 23.85 -9.55
C ARG A 387 -1.90 23.01 -8.46
N TRP A 388 -0.60 22.79 -8.60
CA TRP A 388 0.20 21.99 -7.67
C TRP A 388 1.67 22.44 -7.67
N ASN A 389 2.43 21.97 -6.68
CA ASN A 389 3.87 22.20 -6.64
C ASN A 389 4.60 21.22 -7.58
N ALA A 390 5.75 21.68 -8.12
CA ALA A 390 6.59 20.85 -8.93
C ALA A 390 7.16 19.67 -8.13
N ASN A 391 7.15 18.49 -8.72
CA ASN A 391 7.96 17.36 -8.30
C ASN A 391 9.43 17.57 -8.68
N THR A 392 10.34 16.92 -7.96
CA THR A 392 11.80 17.13 -8.10
C THR A 392 12.54 15.94 -8.71
N GLU A 393 11.85 14.84 -9.00
CA GLU A 393 12.44 13.64 -9.58
C GLU A 393 13.00 13.91 -10.98
N ALA A 394 14.23 13.49 -11.23
CA ALA A 394 14.95 13.78 -12.49
C ALA A 394 14.35 13.08 -13.72
N ASP A 395 13.60 12.03 -13.50
CA ASP A 395 12.89 11.24 -14.50
C ASP A 395 11.41 11.57 -14.63
N LEU A 396 10.93 12.62 -13.95
CA LEU A 396 9.55 13.08 -14.08
C LEU A 396 9.24 13.34 -15.57
N ALA A 397 8.17 12.70 -16.08
CA ALA A 397 7.61 12.97 -17.41
C ALA A 397 6.54 14.07 -17.36
N GLY A 398 5.79 14.15 -16.27
CA GLY A 398 4.73 15.13 -16.11
C GLY A 398 3.65 14.68 -15.15
N TYR A 399 2.43 15.15 -15.40
CA TYR A 399 1.29 14.90 -14.52
C TYR A 399 0.12 14.31 -15.28
N ARG A 400 -0.69 13.56 -14.55
CA ARG A 400 -1.95 12.99 -14.97
C ARG A 400 -3.04 13.51 -14.04
N ILE A 401 -4.10 14.08 -14.61
CA ILE A 401 -5.31 14.41 -13.88
C ILE A 401 -6.28 13.25 -14.01
N VAL A 402 -6.89 12.87 -12.91
CA VAL A 402 -7.92 11.83 -12.85
C VAL A 402 -9.21 12.42 -12.30
N TRP A 403 -10.35 11.84 -12.70
CA TRP A 403 -11.67 12.22 -12.17
C TRP A 403 -12.59 11.02 -12.07
N ARG A 404 -13.60 11.14 -11.24
CA ARG A 404 -14.67 10.17 -11.06
C ARG A 404 -15.98 10.87 -10.66
N ASP A 405 -17.11 10.23 -10.95
CA ASP A 405 -18.39 10.62 -10.40
C ASP A 405 -18.36 10.51 -8.87
N THR A 406 -19.14 11.34 -8.18
CA THR A 406 -19.16 11.37 -6.71
C THR A 406 -19.60 10.07 -6.06
N THR A 407 -20.31 9.21 -6.80
CA THR A 407 -20.77 7.88 -6.35
C THR A 407 -19.81 6.74 -6.72
N SER A 408 -18.80 6.99 -7.57
CA SER A 408 -17.82 5.96 -7.95
C SER A 408 -16.71 5.81 -6.92
N SER A 409 -16.32 4.57 -6.62
CA SER A 409 -15.19 4.27 -5.74
C SER A 409 -13.82 4.30 -6.45
N VAL A 410 -13.79 4.27 -7.79
CA VAL A 410 -12.59 4.21 -8.62
C VAL A 410 -12.54 5.34 -9.63
N TRP A 411 -11.34 5.69 -10.12
CA TRP A 411 -11.16 6.68 -11.16
C TRP A 411 -11.76 6.19 -12.48
N GLN A 412 -12.53 7.06 -13.16
CA GLN A 412 -13.26 6.73 -14.39
C GLN A 412 -12.70 7.42 -15.63
N GLY A 413 -12.03 8.54 -15.43
CA GLY A 413 -11.41 9.28 -16.52
C GLY A 413 -10.06 9.85 -16.13
N SER A 414 -9.25 10.14 -17.17
CA SER A 414 -7.94 10.76 -16.95
C SER A 414 -7.47 11.51 -18.20
N VAL A 415 -6.52 12.42 -17.98
CA VAL A 415 -5.79 13.11 -19.06
C VAL A 415 -4.34 13.33 -18.65
N MET A 416 -3.39 13.01 -19.53
CA MET A 416 -1.99 13.40 -19.40
C MET A 416 -1.86 14.88 -19.77
N VAL A 417 -1.18 15.66 -18.92
CA VAL A 417 -1.09 17.12 -19.10
C VAL A 417 0.37 17.61 -19.28
N GLY A 418 1.33 16.67 -19.37
CA GLY A 418 2.74 17.00 -19.47
C GLY A 418 3.30 17.62 -18.19
N ASN A 419 4.52 18.16 -18.27
CA ASN A 419 5.19 18.75 -17.12
C ASN A 419 4.76 20.22 -16.91
N VAL A 420 3.51 20.40 -16.46
CA VAL A 420 2.90 21.70 -16.14
C VAL A 420 2.51 21.74 -14.66
N LEU A 421 2.36 22.93 -14.10
CA LEU A 421 2.00 23.13 -12.69
C LEU A 421 0.56 23.57 -12.48
N SER A 422 -0.19 23.69 -13.54
CA SER A 422 -1.64 23.96 -13.51
C SER A 422 -2.30 23.45 -14.78
N TYR A 423 -3.58 23.11 -14.66
CA TYR A 423 -4.38 22.68 -15.80
C TYR A 423 -5.87 22.92 -15.56
N THR A 424 -6.61 23.19 -16.64
CA THR A 424 -8.07 23.31 -16.61
C THR A 424 -8.71 22.17 -17.38
N VAL A 425 -9.45 21.33 -16.67
CA VAL A 425 -10.25 20.25 -17.27
C VAL A 425 -11.55 20.84 -17.79
N LYS A 426 -11.67 20.93 -19.12
CA LYS A 426 -12.83 21.53 -19.80
C LYS A 426 -14.07 20.63 -19.71
N GLY A 427 -15.22 21.24 -19.47
CA GLY A 427 -16.53 20.57 -19.43
C GLY A 427 -16.69 19.55 -18.29
N LYS A 428 -15.85 19.62 -17.25
CA LYS A 428 -15.94 18.81 -16.05
C LYS A 428 -16.07 19.73 -14.84
N SER A 429 -17.28 19.88 -14.33
CA SER A 429 -17.55 20.75 -13.18
C SER A 429 -17.07 20.08 -11.87
N LYS A 430 -16.40 20.86 -11.03
CA LYS A 430 -16.03 20.50 -9.67
C LYS A 430 -17.23 20.15 -8.77
N ASP A 431 -18.42 20.55 -9.14
CA ASP A 431 -19.65 20.23 -8.42
C ASP A 431 -20.18 18.81 -8.73
N ASN A 432 -19.76 18.22 -9.86
CA ASN A 432 -20.25 16.92 -10.33
C ASN A 432 -19.21 15.79 -10.20
N TYR A 433 -17.93 16.13 -10.06
CA TYR A 433 -16.83 15.16 -10.07
C TYR A 433 -15.85 15.37 -8.92
N PHE A 434 -15.28 14.28 -8.45
CA PHE A 434 -14.04 14.33 -7.67
C PHE A 434 -12.84 14.23 -8.61
N PHE A 435 -11.77 14.95 -8.26
CA PHE A 435 -10.54 15.02 -9.02
C PHE A 435 -9.35 14.57 -8.20
N GLY A 436 -8.28 14.20 -8.92
CA GLY A 436 -6.97 13.94 -8.32
C GLY A 436 -5.86 14.29 -9.31
N VAL A 437 -4.68 14.58 -8.79
CA VAL A 437 -3.48 14.81 -9.59
C VAL A 437 -2.45 13.76 -9.23
N GLN A 438 -1.86 13.12 -10.22
CA GLN A 438 -0.82 12.11 -10.11
C GLN A 438 0.44 12.59 -10.82
N ALA A 439 1.63 12.30 -10.27
CA ALA A 439 2.88 12.45 -10.99
C ALA A 439 3.18 11.16 -11.78
N VAL A 440 3.83 11.30 -12.93
CA VAL A 440 4.18 10.20 -13.83
C VAL A 440 5.65 10.36 -14.23
N ASP A 441 6.43 9.29 -14.14
CA ASP A 441 7.82 9.27 -14.62
C ASP A 441 7.92 8.88 -16.11
N LYS A 442 9.15 8.94 -16.66
CA LYS A 442 9.43 8.56 -18.05
C LYS A 442 9.18 7.09 -18.36
N ASP A 443 9.25 6.24 -17.35
CA ASP A 443 8.92 4.82 -17.48
C ASP A 443 7.42 4.53 -17.36
N GLY A 444 6.60 5.57 -17.06
CA GLY A 444 5.16 5.49 -16.89
C GLY A 444 4.72 4.91 -15.55
N ASN A 445 5.55 4.94 -14.51
CA ASN A 445 5.11 4.67 -13.15
C ASN A 445 4.31 5.87 -12.63
N ILE A 446 3.25 5.60 -11.90
CA ILE A 446 2.24 6.59 -11.51
C ILE A 446 2.16 6.66 -10.00
N SER A 447 2.23 7.87 -9.45
CA SER A 447 2.04 8.10 -8.01
C SER A 447 0.60 7.85 -7.55
N VAL A 448 0.41 7.77 -6.24
CA VAL A 448 -0.93 7.92 -5.64
C VAL A 448 -1.49 9.28 -6.04
N ALA A 449 -2.81 9.37 -6.23
CA ALA A 449 -3.47 10.64 -6.54
C ALA A 449 -3.54 11.53 -5.29
N SER A 450 -3.21 12.81 -5.47
CA SER A 450 -3.44 13.84 -4.46
C SER A 450 -4.80 14.52 -4.71
N TYR A 451 -5.64 14.54 -3.69
CA TYR A 451 -6.93 15.23 -3.74
C TYR A 451 -6.73 16.75 -3.69
N PRO A 452 -7.35 17.53 -4.60
CA PRO A 452 -7.21 18.97 -4.63
C PRO A 452 -8.06 19.63 -3.54
N MET A 453 -7.42 20.40 -2.67
CA MET A 453 -8.10 21.22 -1.66
C MET A 453 -8.51 22.57 -2.25
N PRO A 454 -9.61 23.18 -1.76
CA PRO A 454 -9.97 24.54 -2.17
C PRO A 454 -8.82 25.52 -1.95
N GLU A 455 -8.59 26.43 -2.91
CA GLU A 455 -7.68 27.57 -2.67
C GLU A 455 -8.15 28.36 -1.45
N LYS A 456 -7.22 28.66 -0.54
CA LYS A 456 -7.51 29.60 0.55
C LYS A 456 -7.73 30.99 -0.05
N LYS A 457 -8.84 31.61 0.28
CA LYS A 457 -9.11 33.01 -0.06
C LYS A 457 -8.15 33.95 0.65
#